data_12e0164ba211aa34a8a39fee82cfdc2b
#
_entry.id   12e0164ba211aa34a8a39fee82cfdc2b
#
_cell.length_a   1.000
_cell.length_b   1.000
_cell.length_c   1.000
_cell.angle_alpha   90.00
_cell.angle_beta   90.00
_cell.angle_gamma   90.00
#
_symmetry.space_group_name_H-M   'P 1'
#
loop_
_entity.id
_entity.type
_entity.pdbx_description
1 polymer ?
#
loop_
_entity_poly.entity_id
_entity_poly.type
_entity_poly.pdbx_seq_one_letter_code
_entity_poly.pdbx_strand_id
1 'polypeptide(L)'
;MLKPGYIVTNVENGYIKLSYDAIAVDIDGYPMIPDNQSYFEAIYWYVTMKFKYPLYLNGRMPQYIYFDIRNSWNFYRKQAYAEALMPTQDELENIKNTWTKLVPVYDDNSTFLSNISDE
;
A
#
# COMPACT_ATOMS: atom_id res chain seq x y z
N MET A 1 9.25 -27.54 5.81
CA MET A 1 7.84 -27.49 5.40
C MET A 1 7.10 -26.58 6.38
N LEU A 2 6.63 -25.41 5.95
CA LEU A 2 5.92 -24.48 6.81
C LEU A 2 4.47 -24.95 6.96
N LYS A 3 4.06 -25.28 8.18
CA LYS A 3 2.65 -25.49 8.50
C LYS A 3 2.00 -24.13 8.77
N PRO A 4 0.77 -23.87 8.31
CA PRO A 4 0.09 -22.60 8.59
C PRO A 4 -0.02 -22.39 10.11
N GLY A 5 0.50 -21.25 10.59
CA GLY A 5 0.47 -20.86 11.99
C GLY A 5 1.66 -21.30 12.86
N TYR A 6 2.65 -21.98 12.29
CA TYR A 6 3.84 -22.43 13.05
C TYR A 6 5.13 -22.17 12.28
N ILE A 7 6.12 -21.63 12.98
CA ILE A 7 7.50 -21.56 12.53
C ILE A 7 8.30 -22.60 13.31
N VAL A 8 8.86 -23.58 12.60
CA VAL A 8 9.68 -24.62 13.22
C VAL A 8 11.14 -24.25 13.03
N THR A 9 11.87 -24.10 14.11
CA THR A 9 13.31 -23.85 14.13
C THR A 9 14.02 -25.06 14.74
N ASN A 10 15.25 -25.29 14.32
CA ASN A 10 16.13 -26.32 14.89
C ASN A 10 17.08 -25.75 15.96
N VAL A 11 16.82 -24.54 16.43
CA VAL A 11 17.62 -23.83 17.42
C VAL A 11 16.86 -23.81 18.74
N GLU A 12 17.48 -24.29 19.82
CA GLU A 12 16.83 -24.36 21.14
C GLU A 12 16.71 -22.99 21.83
N ASN A 13 17.65 -22.06 21.58
CA ASN A 13 17.64 -20.72 22.16
C ASN A 13 18.13 -19.71 21.12
N GLY A 14 17.43 -18.58 21.01
CA GLY A 14 17.80 -17.50 20.10
C GLY A 14 16.70 -16.47 19.94
N TYR A 15 17.01 -15.42 19.16
CA TYR A 15 16.05 -14.39 18.80
C TYR A 15 15.68 -14.55 17.32
N ILE A 16 14.39 -14.55 17.02
CA ILE A 16 13.88 -14.59 15.66
C ILE A 16 13.31 -13.21 15.33
N LYS A 17 13.84 -12.57 14.30
CA LYS A 17 13.28 -11.35 13.73
C LYS A 17 12.40 -11.71 12.55
N LEU A 18 11.11 -11.47 12.69
CA LEU A 18 10.13 -11.66 11.61
C LEU A 18 9.82 -10.30 10.98
N SER A 19 9.85 -10.25 9.65
CA SER A 19 9.33 -9.14 8.87
C SER A 19 8.17 -9.67 8.03
N TYR A 20 6.99 -9.06 8.18
CA TYR A 20 5.79 -9.47 7.45
C TYR A 20 4.89 -8.27 7.22
N ASP A 21 4.13 -8.34 6.14
CA ASP A 21 3.10 -7.34 5.86
C ASP A 21 1.85 -7.67 6.67
N ALA A 22 1.37 -6.69 7.42
CA ALA A 22 0.17 -6.83 8.22
C ALA A 22 -0.72 -5.61 8.06
N ILE A 23 -2.03 -5.82 8.23
CA ILE A 23 -2.97 -4.72 8.37
C ILE A 23 -2.73 -4.09 9.75
N ALA A 24 -2.51 -2.77 9.77
CA ALA A 24 -2.39 -2.04 11.03
C ALA A 24 -3.70 -2.14 11.81
N VAL A 25 -3.59 -2.53 13.08
CA VAL A 25 -4.73 -2.64 14.00
C VAL A 25 -4.47 -1.77 15.23
N ASP A 26 -5.52 -1.28 15.85
CA ASP A 26 -5.45 -0.56 17.12
C ASP A 26 -5.31 -1.52 18.31
N ILE A 27 -5.31 -0.97 19.53
CA ILE A 27 -5.15 -1.73 20.77
C ILE A 27 -6.29 -2.74 20.97
N ASP A 28 -7.48 -2.43 20.44
CA ASP A 28 -8.67 -3.27 20.53
C ASP A 28 -8.78 -4.29 19.39
N GLY A 29 -7.81 -4.29 18.47
CA GLY A 29 -7.75 -5.23 17.35
C GLY A 29 -8.58 -4.81 16.13
N TYR A 30 -9.09 -3.59 16.07
CA TYR A 30 -9.79 -3.07 14.89
C TYR A 30 -8.81 -2.60 13.83
N PRO A 31 -9.10 -2.86 12.55
CA PRO A 31 -8.24 -2.40 11.47
C PRO A 31 -8.22 -0.87 11.40
N MET A 32 -7.03 -0.30 11.37
CA MET A 32 -6.82 1.13 11.20
C MET A 32 -7.06 1.53 9.74
N ILE A 33 -7.68 2.69 9.56
CA ILE A 33 -7.93 3.28 8.25
C ILE A 33 -6.95 4.43 8.07
N PRO A 34 -6.29 4.56 6.91
CA PRO A 34 -5.45 5.72 6.63
C PRO A 34 -6.22 7.02 6.78
N ASP A 35 -5.61 8.02 7.43
CA ASP A 35 -6.19 9.36 7.60
C ASP A 35 -6.09 10.14 6.28
N ASN A 36 -6.99 9.79 5.37
CA ASN A 36 -7.05 10.36 4.04
C ASN A 36 -8.52 10.56 3.64
N GLN A 37 -8.84 11.74 3.15
CA GLN A 37 -10.21 12.11 2.74
C GLN A 37 -10.80 11.14 1.73
N SER A 38 -10.01 10.68 0.77
CA SER A 38 -10.49 9.75 -0.27
C SER A 38 -10.91 8.40 0.29
N TYR A 39 -10.27 7.92 1.37
CA TYR A 39 -10.68 6.70 2.06
C TYR A 39 -12.01 6.87 2.77
N PHE A 40 -12.22 8.00 3.46
CA PHE A 40 -13.50 8.30 4.12
C PHE A 40 -14.64 8.37 3.12
N GLU A 41 -14.43 9.07 2.00
CA GLU A 41 -15.43 9.14 0.94
C GLU A 41 -15.73 7.78 0.32
N ALA A 42 -14.71 6.96 0.06
CA ALA A 42 -14.88 5.62 -0.46
C ALA A 42 -15.72 4.74 0.48
N ILE A 43 -15.45 4.80 1.79
CA ILE A 43 -16.20 4.06 2.82
C ILE A 43 -17.65 4.60 2.90
N TYR A 44 -17.83 5.91 2.92
CA TYR A 44 -19.15 6.54 2.95
C TYR A 44 -20.03 6.06 1.78
N TRP A 45 -19.50 6.14 0.56
CA TRP A 45 -20.22 5.69 -0.62
C TRP A 45 -20.45 4.18 -0.66
N TYR A 46 -19.53 3.38 -0.13
CA TYR A 46 -19.73 1.94 0.01
C TYR A 46 -20.88 1.61 0.95
N VAL A 47 -20.90 2.21 2.14
CA VAL A 47 -21.95 2.01 3.13
C VAL A 47 -23.30 2.47 2.55
N THR A 48 -23.32 3.65 1.92
CA THR A 48 -24.53 4.20 1.27
C THR A 48 -25.04 3.23 0.19
N MET A 49 -24.18 2.71 -0.66
CA MET A 49 -24.52 1.74 -1.69
C MET A 49 -25.16 0.47 -1.07
N LYS A 50 -24.56 -0.06 0.00
CA LYS A 50 -25.07 -1.26 0.69
C LYS A 50 -26.43 -1.00 1.35
N PHE A 51 -26.61 0.14 1.99
CA PHE A 51 -27.88 0.52 2.60
C PHE A 51 -29.01 0.74 1.58
N LYS A 52 -28.68 1.30 0.43
CA LYS A 52 -29.66 1.59 -0.62
C LYS A 52 -29.96 0.38 -1.52
N TYR A 53 -29.12 -0.64 -1.51
CA TYR A 53 -29.30 -1.83 -2.33
C TYR A 53 -30.66 -2.54 -2.12
N PRO A 54 -31.14 -2.76 -0.88
CA PRO A 54 -32.47 -3.36 -0.65
C PRO A 54 -33.62 -2.52 -1.20
N LEU A 55 -33.51 -1.17 -1.13
CA LEU A 55 -34.51 -0.27 -1.68
C LEU A 55 -34.56 -0.33 -3.22
N TYR A 56 -33.40 -0.50 -3.84
CA TYR A 56 -33.30 -0.70 -5.28
C TYR A 56 -33.96 -2.05 -5.69
N LEU A 57 -33.67 -3.14 -4.99
CA LEU A 57 -34.26 -4.44 -5.27
C LEU A 57 -35.79 -4.45 -5.10
N ASN A 58 -36.30 -3.71 -4.14
CA ASN A 58 -37.73 -3.59 -3.89
C ASN A 58 -38.46 -2.58 -4.83
N GLY A 59 -37.76 -2.06 -5.84
CA GLY A 59 -38.33 -1.09 -6.78
C GLY A 59 -38.66 0.29 -6.18
N ARG A 60 -38.23 0.57 -4.94
CA ARG A 60 -38.48 1.84 -4.24
C ARG A 60 -37.46 2.94 -4.59
N MET A 61 -36.42 2.58 -5.34
CA MET A 61 -35.38 3.51 -5.77
C MET A 61 -35.23 3.43 -7.30
N PRO A 62 -35.22 4.57 -8.01
CA PRO A 62 -34.93 4.64 -9.41
C PRO A 62 -33.53 4.10 -9.73
N GLN A 63 -33.41 3.36 -10.82
CA GLN A 63 -32.16 2.74 -11.23
C GLN A 63 -31.01 3.71 -11.42
N TYR A 64 -31.27 4.89 -11.99
CA TYR A 64 -30.24 5.89 -12.25
C TYR A 64 -29.59 6.40 -10.96
N ILE A 65 -30.38 6.56 -9.85
CA ILE A 65 -29.85 7.00 -8.56
C ILE A 65 -28.92 5.93 -7.98
N TYR A 66 -29.26 4.66 -8.08
CA TYR A 66 -28.43 3.57 -7.60
C TYR A 66 -27.11 3.50 -8.40
N PHE A 67 -27.17 3.65 -9.72
CA PHE A 67 -25.99 3.68 -10.56
C PHE A 67 -25.07 4.88 -10.25
N ASP A 68 -25.65 6.03 -9.94
CA ASP A 68 -24.88 7.22 -9.57
C ASP A 68 -24.11 6.99 -8.25
N ILE A 69 -24.77 6.43 -7.24
CA ILE A 69 -24.12 6.03 -5.98
C ILE A 69 -22.98 5.03 -6.24
N ARG A 70 -23.22 4.03 -7.08
CA ARG A 70 -22.21 3.02 -7.44
C ARG A 70 -21.02 3.63 -8.19
N ASN A 71 -21.27 4.56 -9.08
CA ASN A 71 -20.22 5.28 -9.82
C ASN A 71 -19.39 6.14 -8.89
N SER A 72 -20.03 6.85 -7.96
CA SER A 72 -19.35 7.63 -6.92
C SER A 72 -18.43 6.74 -6.07
N TRP A 73 -18.95 5.61 -5.60
CA TRP A 73 -18.11 4.64 -4.89
C TRP A 73 -16.91 4.17 -5.72
N ASN A 74 -17.11 3.81 -6.99
CA ASN A 74 -16.03 3.36 -7.87
C ASN A 74 -14.99 4.46 -8.10
N PHE A 75 -15.40 5.72 -8.19
CA PHE A 75 -14.52 6.85 -8.34
C PHE A 75 -13.63 7.03 -7.11
N TYR A 76 -14.23 7.17 -5.92
CA TYR A 76 -13.48 7.38 -4.68
C TYR A 76 -12.62 6.18 -4.29
N ARG A 77 -13.06 4.96 -4.57
CA ARG A 77 -12.25 3.76 -4.37
C ARG A 77 -10.97 3.80 -5.20
N LYS A 78 -11.07 4.19 -6.47
CA LYS A 78 -9.89 4.30 -7.36
C LYS A 78 -8.97 5.44 -6.92
N GLN A 79 -9.54 6.55 -6.50
CA GLN A 79 -8.79 7.68 -5.98
C GLN A 79 -8.03 7.30 -4.71
N ALA A 80 -8.70 6.69 -3.73
CA ALA A 80 -8.07 6.21 -2.50
C ALA A 80 -6.93 5.22 -2.78
N TYR A 81 -7.13 4.31 -3.73
CA TYR A 81 -6.10 3.37 -4.14
C TYR A 81 -4.90 4.07 -4.79
N ALA A 82 -5.14 5.04 -5.67
CA ALA A 82 -4.08 5.80 -6.32
C ALA A 82 -3.27 6.61 -5.30
N GLU A 83 -3.93 7.24 -4.33
CA GLU A 83 -3.28 7.99 -3.26
C GLU A 83 -2.46 7.08 -2.32
N ALA A 84 -2.96 5.86 -2.05
CA ALA A 84 -2.21 4.86 -1.27
C ALA A 84 -0.94 4.36 -1.96
N LEU A 85 -0.92 4.35 -3.30
CA LEU A 85 0.24 3.96 -4.10
C LEU A 85 1.17 5.12 -4.42
N MET A 86 0.77 6.35 -4.10
CA MET A 86 1.58 7.52 -4.39
C MET A 86 2.81 7.52 -3.49
N PRO A 87 4.01 7.47 -4.06
CA PRO A 87 5.23 7.48 -3.26
C PRO A 87 5.36 8.81 -2.52
N THR A 88 5.97 8.76 -1.35
CA THR A 88 6.32 9.96 -0.59
C THR A 88 7.30 10.84 -1.36
N GLN A 89 7.43 12.10 -0.96
CA GLN A 89 8.36 13.03 -1.61
C GLN A 89 9.80 12.50 -1.57
N ASP A 90 10.21 11.91 -0.45
CA ASP A 90 11.53 11.31 -0.28
C ASP A 90 11.76 10.12 -1.21
N GLU A 91 10.73 9.28 -1.40
CA GLU A 91 10.78 8.16 -2.33
C GLU A 91 10.85 8.64 -3.79
N LEU A 92 10.09 9.70 -4.14
CA LEU A 92 10.17 10.32 -5.46
C LEU A 92 11.57 10.91 -5.73
N GLU A 93 12.17 11.57 -4.75
CA GLU A 93 13.54 12.08 -4.87
C GLU A 93 14.56 10.93 -5.02
N ASN A 94 14.39 9.85 -4.28
CA ASN A 94 15.23 8.66 -4.42
C ASN A 94 15.11 8.02 -5.81
N ILE A 95 13.88 7.88 -6.31
CA ILE A 95 13.62 7.37 -7.67
C ILE A 95 14.28 8.29 -8.71
N LYS A 96 14.05 9.60 -8.61
CA LYS A 96 14.68 10.59 -9.47
C LYS A 96 16.20 10.51 -9.42
N ASN A 97 16.78 10.49 -8.22
CA ASN A 97 18.23 10.41 -8.03
C ASN A 97 18.83 9.12 -8.57
N THR A 98 18.10 8.00 -8.47
CA THR A 98 18.52 6.73 -9.04
C THR A 98 18.52 6.75 -10.57
N TRP A 99 17.51 7.38 -11.17
CA TRP A 99 17.38 7.44 -12.62
C TRP A 99 18.28 8.50 -13.27
N THR A 100 18.56 9.59 -12.55
CA THR A 100 19.40 10.68 -13.05
C THR A 100 20.87 10.57 -12.63
N LYS A 101 21.23 9.57 -11.84
CA LYS A 101 22.62 9.32 -11.48
C LYS A 101 23.41 8.87 -12.71
N LEU A 102 24.13 9.82 -13.29
CA LEU A 102 25.09 9.58 -14.36
C LEU A 102 26.42 9.01 -13.85
N VAL A 103 26.65 9.08 -12.53
CA VAL A 103 27.85 8.56 -11.86
C VAL A 103 27.45 7.28 -11.11
N PRO A 104 28.10 6.15 -11.35
CA PRO A 104 27.85 4.91 -10.59
C PRO A 104 28.04 5.15 -9.09
N VAL A 105 27.19 4.53 -8.28
CA VAL A 105 27.25 4.63 -6.80
C VAL A 105 28.52 4.03 -6.24
N TYR A 106 29.12 3.11 -6.97
CA TYR A 106 30.40 2.52 -6.66
C TYR A 106 31.49 3.41 -7.22
N ASP A 107 32.45 3.69 -6.41
CA ASP A 107 33.63 4.47 -6.75
C ASP A 107 34.58 3.60 -7.60
N ASP A 108 34.15 3.25 -8.81
CA ASP A 108 34.97 2.53 -9.78
C ASP A 108 36.24 3.30 -10.14
N ASN A 109 36.23 4.64 -9.87
CA ASN A 109 37.40 5.47 -10.05
C ASN A 109 38.49 5.15 -9.03
N SER A 110 38.13 4.76 -7.80
CA SER A 110 39.14 4.37 -6.78
C SER A 110 39.82 3.06 -7.17
N THR A 111 39.06 2.13 -7.75
CA THR A 111 39.60 0.84 -8.21
C THR A 111 40.45 1.02 -9.47
N PHE A 112 40.06 1.92 -10.38
CA PHE A 112 40.80 2.21 -11.58
C PHE A 112 42.15 2.91 -11.27
N LEU A 113 42.14 3.88 -10.33
CA LEU A 113 43.36 4.58 -9.94
C LEU A 113 44.30 3.72 -9.08
N SER A 114 43.78 2.78 -8.29
CA SER A 114 44.61 1.85 -7.51
C SER A 114 45.38 0.86 -8.42
N ASN A 115 44.79 0.48 -9.55
CA ASN A 115 45.44 -0.41 -10.51
C ASN A 115 46.54 0.27 -11.36
N ILE A 116 46.55 1.64 -11.39
CA ILE A 116 47.59 2.40 -12.13
C ILE A 116 48.83 2.64 -11.25
N SER A 117 48.70 2.55 -9.94
CA SER A 117 49.82 2.77 -9.02
C SER A 117 50.71 1.58 -8.78
N ASP A 118 50.39 0.40 -9.31
CA ASP A 118 51.15 -0.87 -9.14
C ASP A 118 52.02 -1.23 -10.38
N GLU A 119 52.17 -0.35 -11.38
CA GLU A 119 53.18 -0.43 -12.43
C GLU A 119 54.32 0.58 -12.17
#